data_5eb26775126877995bec0ea88e5c20cd
#
_entry.id   5eb26775126877995bec0ea88e5c20cd
#
_cell.length_a   1.000
_cell.length_b   1.000
_cell.length_c   1.000
_cell.angle_alpha   90.00
_cell.angle_beta   90.00
_cell.angle_gamma   90.00
#
_symmetry.space_group_name_H-M   'P 1'
#
loop_
_entity.id
_entity.type
_entity.pdbx_description
1 polymer ?
#
loop_
_entity_poly.entity_id
_entity_poly.type
_entity_poly.pdbx_seq_one_letter_code
_entity_poly.pdbx_strand_id
1 'polypeptide(L)'
;MALRSSRPEVAEVVDGCRIRALSPGEAEITALQTGNLLYAAAVPVSQTLVVEDGDGVESTSSDGIEIKVLLKEGFLHLSFSQPMGDGCRIRLFNMNGVLVRSDILSGDNLCKWDMHGLSSGVYLIKVESEVYFTTLKIIL
;
A
#
# COMPACT_ATOMS: atom_id res chain seq x y z
N MET A 1 -6.37 -7.53 28.33
CA MET A 1 -5.61 -6.43 27.68
C MET A 1 -6.56 -5.61 26.84
N ALA A 2 -6.48 -4.29 26.94
CA ALA A 2 -7.29 -3.37 26.16
C ALA A 2 -6.38 -2.37 25.44
N LEU A 3 -6.73 -1.99 24.23
CA LEU A 3 -6.08 -0.91 23.49
C LEU A 3 -6.91 0.36 23.61
N ARG A 4 -6.23 1.50 23.59
CA ARG A 4 -6.84 2.82 23.60
C ARG A 4 -6.16 3.73 22.60
N SER A 5 -6.95 4.49 21.84
CA SER A 5 -6.45 5.48 20.90
C SER A 5 -6.63 6.88 21.45
N SER A 6 -5.61 7.71 21.32
CA SER A 6 -5.68 9.14 21.68
C SER A 6 -6.51 9.96 20.68
N ARG A 7 -6.62 9.45 19.43
CA ARG A 7 -7.35 10.10 18.35
C ARG A 7 -8.18 9.08 17.56
N PRO A 8 -9.40 8.75 18.07
CA PRO A 8 -10.26 7.78 17.40
C PRO A 8 -10.68 8.17 15.97
N GLU A 9 -10.65 9.45 15.65
CA GLU A 9 -10.92 9.96 14.30
C GLU A 9 -9.82 9.62 13.28
N VAL A 10 -8.62 9.32 13.73
CA VAL A 10 -7.49 8.89 12.91
C VAL A 10 -7.39 7.37 12.88
N ALA A 11 -7.40 6.77 14.05
CA ALA A 11 -7.33 5.32 14.21
C ALA A 11 -8.21 4.91 15.39
N GLU A 12 -9.25 4.13 15.13
CA GLU A 12 -10.15 3.65 16.20
C GLU A 12 -9.76 2.24 16.65
N VAL A 13 -10.03 1.95 17.91
CA VAL A 13 -9.89 0.60 18.46
C VAL A 13 -11.22 -0.12 18.31
N VAL A 14 -11.19 -1.27 17.63
CA VAL A 14 -12.36 -2.13 17.41
C VAL A 14 -12.20 -3.39 18.24
N ASP A 15 -13.26 -3.82 18.90
CA ASP A 15 -13.29 -5.03 19.74
C ASP A 15 -12.22 -5.06 20.84
N GLY A 16 -11.67 -3.91 21.22
CA GLY A 16 -10.67 -3.77 22.27
C GLY A 16 -9.26 -4.26 21.92
N CYS A 17 -9.06 -4.86 20.77
CA CYS A 17 -7.78 -5.46 20.39
C CYS A 17 -7.36 -5.25 18.92
N ARG A 18 -8.19 -4.60 18.13
CA ARG A 18 -7.91 -4.30 16.72
C ARG A 18 -7.88 -2.80 16.50
N ILE A 19 -7.06 -2.36 15.58
CA ILE A 19 -6.95 -0.96 15.18
C ILE A 19 -7.42 -0.84 13.74
N ARG A 20 -8.33 0.12 13.50
CA ARG A 20 -8.78 0.48 12.15
C ARG A 20 -8.38 1.91 11.85
N ALA A 21 -7.60 2.10 10.79
CA ALA A 21 -7.27 3.43 10.29
C ALA A 21 -8.47 4.07 9.61
N LEU A 22 -8.77 5.32 9.92
CA LEU A 22 -9.92 6.06 9.39
C LEU A 22 -9.52 7.27 8.56
N SER A 23 -8.52 8.01 9.00
CA SER A 23 -8.05 9.23 8.32
C SER A 23 -6.56 9.43 8.53
N PRO A 24 -5.89 10.19 7.64
CA PRO A 24 -4.48 10.52 7.82
C PRO A 24 -4.21 11.29 9.10
N GLY A 25 -3.08 11.03 9.72
CA GLY A 25 -2.64 11.70 10.94
C GLY A 25 -1.87 10.77 11.87
N GLU A 26 -1.59 11.25 13.06
CA GLU A 26 -0.91 10.48 14.10
C GLU A 26 -1.87 10.21 15.25
N ALA A 27 -1.82 8.99 15.78
CA ALA A 27 -2.54 8.60 16.99
C ALA A 27 -1.60 7.82 17.91
N GLU A 28 -1.66 8.09 19.20
CA GLU A 28 -0.97 7.28 20.20
C GLU A 28 -1.87 6.11 20.59
N ILE A 29 -1.37 4.90 20.44
CA ILE A 29 -2.06 3.68 20.84
C ILE A 29 -1.45 3.19 22.14
N THR A 30 -2.26 3.07 23.16
CA THR A 30 -1.84 2.62 24.49
C THR A 30 -2.43 1.24 24.78
N ALA A 31 -1.57 0.31 25.16
CA ALA A 31 -1.97 -1.01 25.66
C ALA A 31 -2.12 -0.96 27.20
N LEU A 32 -3.25 -1.39 27.68
CA LEU A 32 -3.61 -1.39 29.09
C LEU A 32 -3.93 -2.80 29.57
N GLN A 33 -3.45 -3.15 30.77
CA GLN A 33 -3.86 -4.34 31.48
C GLN A 33 -4.11 -3.97 32.95
N THR A 34 -5.33 -4.06 33.37
CA THR A 34 -5.76 -3.59 34.70
C THR A 34 -5.44 -4.56 35.84
N GLY A 35 -4.95 -5.77 35.50
CA GLY A 35 -4.71 -6.80 36.51
C GLY A 35 -6.00 -7.43 37.05
N ASN A 36 -5.85 -8.25 38.06
CA ASN A 36 -6.96 -8.89 38.78
C ASN A 36 -6.55 -9.18 40.25
N LEU A 37 -7.34 -9.96 40.96
CA LEU A 37 -7.08 -10.30 42.36
C LEU A 37 -5.75 -11.07 42.58
N LEU A 38 -5.23 -11.72 41.54
CA LEU A 38 -4.01 -12.53 41.61
C LEU A 38 -2.79 -11.85 41.01
N TYR A 39 -3.01 -10.92 40.04
CA TYR A 39 -1.94 -10.27 39.31
C TYR A 39 -2.11 -8.75 39.33
N ALA A 40 -1.03 -8.04 39.57
CA ALA A 40 -0.99 -6.58 39.51
C ALA A 40 -1.20 -6.08 38.07
N ALA A 41 -1.69 -4.85 37.96
CA ALA A 41 -1.78 -4.16 36.66
C ALA A 41 -0.40 -4.01 36.03
N ALA A 42 -0.32 -4.22 34.74
CA ALA A 42 0.92 -3.97 33.99
C ALA A 42 1.10 -2.46 33.74
N VAL A 43 2.34 -2.03 33.61
CA VAL A 43 2.65 -0.66 33.20
C VAL A 43 2.13 -0.45 31.78
N PRO A 44 1.33 0.62 31.54
CA PRO A 44 0.84 0.90 30.20
C PRO A 44 1.99 1.14 29.22
N VAL A 45 1.85 0.62 28.00
CA VAL A 45 2.82 0.83 26.91
C VAL A 45 2.13 1.57 25.78
N SER A 46 2.72 2.65 25.35
CA SER A 46 2.21 3.48 24.25
C SER A 46 3.14 3.45 23.06
N GLN A 47 2.55 3.48 21.86
CA GLN A 47 3.27 3.60 20.61
C GLN A 47 2.52 4.54 19.68
N THR A 48 3.25 5.40 18.98
CA THR A 48 2.66 6.28 17.96
C THR A 48 2.40 5.50 16.70
N LEU A 49 1.15 5.57 16.24
CA LEU A 49 0.72 5.05 14.94
C LEU A 49 0.55 6.24 13.99
N VAL A 50 1.25 6.20 12.87
CA VAL A 50 1.09 7.17 11.78
C VAL A 50 0.20 6.54 10.72
N VAL A 51 -0.92 7.20 10.41
CA VAL A 51 -1.78 6.86 9.29
C VAL A 51 -1.50 7.86 8.18
N GLU A 52 -0.96 7.36 7.09
CA GLU A 52 -0.69 8.17 5.91
C GLU A 52 -1.91 8.15 5.00
N ASP A 53 -2.08 9.23 4.23
CA ASP A 53 -3.12 9.27 3.19
C ASP A 53 -2.84 8.14 2.20
N GLY A 54 -3.85 7.35 1.92
CA GLY A 54 -3.73 6.07 1.20
C GLY A 54 -3.36 6.19 -0.28
N ASP A 55 -2.39 7.01 -0.60
CA ASP A 55 -1.63 6.94 -1.82
C ASP A 55 -0.74 5.69 -1.71
N GLY A 56 -1.31 4.53 -2.03
CA GLY A 56 -0.61 3.26 -1.90
C GLY A 56 0.72 3.27 -2.62
N VAL A 57 1.79 3.54 -1.90
CA VAL A 57 3.15 3.39 -2.40
C VAL A 57 3.57 1.96 -2.12
N GLU A 58 3.57 1.12 -3.14
CA GLU A 58 4.23 -0.16 -3.08
C GLU A 58 5.60 -0.04 -3.74
N SER A 59 6.62 -0.54 -3.08
CA SER A 59 7.93 -0.73 -3.70
C SER A 59 8.29 -2.20 -3.67
N THR A 60 8.77 -2.70 -4.79
CA THR A 60 9.33 -4.04 -4.89
C THR A 60 10.68 -3.94 -5.56
N SER A 61 11.62 -4.76 -5.12
CA SER A 61 12.91 -4.89 -5.77
C SER A 61 13.12 -6.34 -6.18
N SER A 62 13.52 -6.54 -7.43
CA SER A 62 13.90 -7.82 -7.97
C SER A 62 15.00 -7.60 -9.00
N ASP A 63 16.02 -8.43 -8.98
CA ASP A 63 17.17 -8.35 -9.89
C ASP A 63 17.86 -6.96 -9.94
N GLY A 64 17.87 -6.24 -8.80
CA GLY A 64 18.49 -4.92 -8.69
C GLY A 64 17.65 -3.77 -9.24
N ILE A 65 16.43 -4.03 -9.72
CA ILE A 65 15.51 -3.00 -10.18
C ILE A 65 14.44 -2.78 -9.10
N GLU A 66 14.34 -1.56 -8.62
CA GLU A 66 13.28 -1.16 -7.71
C GLU A 66 12.15 -0.50 -8.49
N ILE A 67 10.92 -0.97 -8.25
CA ILE A 67 9.71 -0.41 -8.85
C ILE A 67 8.90 0.25 -7.73
N LYS A 68 8.55 1.50 -7.91
CA LYS A 68 7.66 2.25 -7.04
C LYS A 68 6.33 2.47 -7.72
N VAL A 69 5.25 2.15 -7.03
CA VAL A 69 3.88 2.34 -7.48
C VAL A 69 3.21 3.39 -6.61
N LEU A 70 2.76 4.47 -7.20
CA LEU A 70 2.04 5.53 -6.53
C LEU A 70 0.69 5.74 -7.21
N LEU A 71 -0.40 5.62 -6.46
CA LEU A 71 -1.74 5.99 -6.91
C LEU A 71 -2.10 7.34 -6.28
N LYS A 72 -2.23 8.38 -7.10
CA LYS A 72 -2.53 9.74 -6.66
C LYS A 72 -3.51 10.42 -7.62
N GLU A 73 -4.56 11.02 -7.04
CA GLU A 73 -5.56 11.80 -7.78
C GLU A 73 -6.19 11.03 -8.96
N GLY A 74 -6.33 9.71 -8.82
CA GLY A 74 -6.86 8.83 -9.87
C GLY A 74 -5.86 8.47 -10.97
N PHE A 75 -4.59 8.82 -10.81
CA PHE A 75 -3.52 8.42 -11.72
C PHE A 75 -2.59 7.42 -11.04
N LEU A 76 -2.26 6.37 -11.77
CA LEU A 76 -1.26 5.40 -11.37
C LEU A 76 0.10 5.80 -11.94
N HIS A 77 1.07 5.98 -11.06
CA HIS A 77 2.45 6.27 -11.43
C HIS A 77 3.32 5.06 -11.12
N LEU A 78 4.01 4.56 -12.12
CA LEU A 78 5.03 3.53 -12.01
C LEU A 78 6.38 4.16 -12.27
N SER A 79 7.30 4.05 -11.33
CA SER A 79 8.68 4.52 -11.51
C SER A 79 9.66 3.38 -11.27
N PHE A 80 10.66 3.31 -12.12
CA PHE A 80 11.72 2.30 -12.08
C PHE A 80 13.02 2.97 -11.67
N SER A 81 13.83 2.28 -10.87
CA SER A 81 15.11 2.80 -10.39
C SER A 81 16.14 3.00 -11.50
N GLN A 82 15.92 2.39 -12.67
CA GLN A 82 16.76 2.54 -13.84
C GLN A 82 15.92 2.40 -15.12
N PRO A 83 16.38 2.93 -16.26
CA PRO A 83 15.69 2.76 -17.54
C PRO A 83 15.55 1.28 -17.89
N MET A 84 14.36 0.88 -18.34
CA MET A 84 14.02 -0.51 -18.60
C MET A 84 14.41 -1.00 -19.99
N GLY A 85 15.12 -0.19 -20.76
CA GLY A 85 15.50 -0.52 -22.13
C GLY A 85 14.31 -0.48 -23.10
N ASP A 86 14.58 -0.83 -24.35
CA ASP A 86 13.55 -0.86 -25.39
C ASP A 86 12.66 -2.10 -25.24
N GLY A 87 11.36 -1.90 -25.42
CA GLY A 87 10.39 -3.00 -25.46
C GLY A 87 9.94 -3.55 -24.11
N CYS A 88 10.18 -2.83 -23.02
CA CYS A 88 9.57 -3.19 -21.73
C CYS A 88 8.06 -3.02 -21.81
N ARG A 89 7.34 -4.11 -21.65
CA ARG A 89 5.87 -4.13 -21.70
C ARG A 89 5.28 -4.10 -20.30
N ILE A 90 4.34 -3.17 -20.09
CA ILE A 90 3.60 -3.05 -18.84
C ILE A 90 2.12 -3.28 -19.15
N ARG A 91 1.49 -4.19 -18.41
CA ARG A 91 0.08 -4.53 -18.60
C ARG A 91 -0.64 -4.55 -17.26
N LEU A 92 -1.86 -4.02 -17.26
CA LEU A 92 -2.76 -4.02 -16.11
C LEU A 92 -3.92 -4.98 -16.36
N PHE A 93 -4.13 -5.91 -15.45
CA PHE A 93 -5.22 -6.89 -15.50
C PHE A 93 -6.14 -6.71 -14.30
N ASN A 94 -7.44 -6.94 -14.50
CA ASN A 94 -8.39 -7.04 -13.40
C ASN A 94 -8.37 -8.47 -12.78
N MET A 95 -9.18 -8.69 -11.76
CA MET A 95 -9.26 -9.98 -11.07
C MET A 95 -9.77 -11.13 -11.97
N ASN A 96 -10.46 -10.83 -13.05
CA ASN A 96 -10.93 -11.81 -14.02
C ASN A 96 -9.87 -12.15 -15.08
N GLY A 97 -8.68 -11.56 -15.00
CA GLY A 97 -7.62 -11.74 -15.97
C GLY A 97 -7.79 -10.95 -17.26
N VAL A 98 -8.70 -9.97 -17.28
CA VAL A 98 -8.96 -9.14 -18.45
C VAL A 98 -7.95 -7.99 -18.49
N LEU A 99 -7.33 -7.78 -19.65
CA LEU A 99 -6.41 -6.67 -19.87
C LEU A 99 -7.18 -5.34 -19.88
N VAL A 100 -6.80 -4.43 -18.98
CA VAL A 100 -7.45 -3.13 -18.80
C VAL A 100 -6.62 -2.00 -19.40
N ARG A 101 -5.30 -2.05 -19.20
CA ARG A 101 -4.34 -1.05 -19.72
C ARG A 101 -3.08 -1.76 -20.18
N SER A 102 -2.40 -1.18 -21.14
CA SER A 102 -1.15 -1.70 -21.68
C SER A 102 -0.29 -0.55 -22.19
N ASP A 103 1.00 -0.63 -21.97
CA ASP A 103 1.99 0.34 -22.46
C ASP A 103 3.32 -0.34 -22.74
N ILE A 104 4.16 0.31 -23.55
CA ILE A 104 5.50 -0.15 -23.85
C ILE A 104 6.46 1.01 -23.57
N LEU A 105 7.42 0.77 -22.68
CA LEU A 105 8.50 1.73 -22.40
C LEU A 105 9.65 1.55 -23.39
N SER A 106 10.15 2.66 -23.89
CA SER A 106 11.31 2.72 -24.77
C SER A 106 12.34 3.66 -24.17
N GLY A 107 13.20 3.14 -23.31
CA GLY A 107 14.24 3.92 -22.65
C GLY A 107 13.78 4.81 -21.51
N ASP A 108 12.49 4.81 -21.18
CA ASP A 108 11.93 5.57 -20.07
C ASP A 108 11.93 4.76 -18.78
N ASN A 109 11.89 5.48 -17.66
CA ASN A 109 11.78 4.88 -16.33
C ASN A 109 10.50 5.29 -15.58
N LEU A 110 9.54 5.88 -16.26
CA LEU A 110 8.29 6.36 -15.69
C LEU A 110 7.12 6.02 -16.60
N CYS A 111 6.06 5.47 -16.00
CA CYS A 111 4.78 5.21 -16.67
C CYS A 111 3.66 5.85 -15.84
N LYS A 112 2.71 6.50 -16.50
CA LYS A 112 1.55 7.11 -15.86
C LYS A 112 0.28 6.67 -16.58
N TRP A 113 -0.68 6.15 -15.82
CA TRP A 113 -1.98 5.75 -16.34
C TRP A 113 -3.12 6.50 -15.66
N ASP A 114 -4.11 6.90 -16.45
CA ASP A 114 -5.38 7.39 -15.93
C ASP A 114 -6.25 6.20 -15.50
N MET A 115 -6.57 6.15 -14.21
CA MET A 115 -7.37 5.10 -13.59
C MET A 115 -8.82 5.52 -13.34
N HIS A 116 -9.22 6.72 -13.76
CA HIS A 116 -10.60 7.17 -13.64
C HIS A 116 -11.54 6.26 -14.45
N GLY A 117 -12.69 5.95 -13.89
CA GLY A 117 -13.68 5.08 -14.53
C GLY A 117 -13.43 3.58 -14.33
N LEU A 118 -12.34 3.18 -13.67
CA LEU A 118 -12.13 1.80 -13.26
C LEU A 118 -12.84 1.51 -11.94
N SER A 119 -13.37 0.30 -11.83
CA SER A 119 -14.03 -0.16 -10.61
C SER A 119 -13.03 -0.29 -9.46
N SER A 120 -13.49 -0.06 -8.22
CA SER A 120 -12.71 -0.42 -7.03
C SER A 120 -12.46 -1.92 -6.99
N GLY A 121 -11.28 -2.30 -6.55
CA GLY A 121 -10.91 -3.70 -6.43
C GLY A 121 -9.42 -3.95 -6.60
N VAL A 122 -9.07 -5.21 -6.77
CA VAL A 122 -7.69 -5.66 -6.92
C VAL A 122 -7.35 -5.76 -8.41
N TYR A 123 -6.17 -5.26 -8.75
CA TYR A 123 -5.61 -5.31 -10.10
C TYR A 123 -4.19 -5.85 -10.04
N LEU A 124 -3.75 -6.49 -11.11
CA LEU A 124 -2.39 -7.00 -11.26
C LEU A 124 -1.67 -6.25 -12.38
N ILE A 125 -0.46 -5.80 -12.08
CA ILE A 125 0.44 -5.18 -13.04
C ILE A 125 1.52 -6.18 -13.40
N LYS A 126 1.66 -6.49 -14.67
CA LYS A 126 2.76 -7.31 -15.19
C LYS A 126 3.75 -6.44 -15.92
N VAL A 127 5.01 -6.54 -15.51
CA VAL A 127 6.14 -5.87 -16.15
C VAL A 127 7.02 -6.94 -16.78
N GLU A 128 7.20 -6.87 -18.08
CA GLU A 128 7.98 -7.82 -18.88
C GLU A 128 9.00 -7.11 -19.75
N SER A 129 10.25 -7.54 -19.66
CA SER A 129 11.31 -7.20 -20.63
C SER A 129 12.09 -8.45 -20.96
N GLU A 130 13.09 -8.35 -21.87
CA GLU A 130 13.94 -9.50 -22.22
C GLU A 130 14.72 -10.07 -21.04
N VAL A 131 15.00 -9.25 -20.02
CA VAL A 131 15.85 -9.61 -18.87
C VAL A 131 15.13 -9.52 -17.54
N TYR A 132 13.89 -9.06 -17.53
CA TYR A 132 13.16 -8.79 -16.29
C TYR A 132 11.68 -9.14 -16.41
N PHE A 133 11.16 -9.79 -15.38
CA PHE A 133 9.74 -10.13 -15.28
C PHE A 133 9.29 -10.01 -13.83
N THR A 134 8.20 -9.30 -13.61
CA THR A 134 7.57 -9.22 -12.28
C THR A 134 6.07 -8.98 -12.38
N THR A 135 5.36 -9.31 -11.30
CA THR A 135 3.94 -9.03 -11.14
C THR A 135 3.72 -8.30 -9.83
N LEU A 136 2.99 -7.20 -9.90
CA LEU A 136 2.62 -6.36 -8.76
C LEU A 136 1.12 -6.39 -8.57
N LYS A 137 0.69 -6.34 -7.32
CA LYS A 137 -0.71 -6.24 -6.94
C LYS A 137 -1.01 -4.81 -6.49
N ILE A 138 -2.08 -4.22 -7.01
CA ILE A 138 -2.59 -2.92 -6.55
C ILE A 138 -4.06 -3.04 -6.15
N ILE A 139 -4.49 -2.15 -5.28
CA ILE A 139 -5.87 -2.04 -4.82
C ILE A 139 -6.37 -0.63 -5.14
N LEU A 140 -7.44 -0.56 -5.92
CA LEU A 140 -8.14 0.70 -6.25
C LEU A 140 -9.31 0.93 -5.29
#